data_c1c88962dcc88290f825339fe258577a
#
_entry.id   c1c88962dcc88290f825339fe258577a
#
_cell.length_a   1.000
_cell.length_b   1.000
_cell.length_c   1.000
_cell.angle_alpha   90.00
_cell.angle_beta   90.00
_cell.angle_gamma   90.00
#
_symmetry.space_group_name_H-M   'P 1'
#
loop_
_entity.id
_entity.type
_entity.pdbx_description
1 polymer ?
#
loop_
_entity_poly.entity_id
_entity_poly.type
_entity_poly.pdbx_seq_one_letter_code
_entity_poly.pdbx_strand_id
1 'polypeptide(L)'
;MTRRSYRSCRRARRGAALVVDWHRVGDAASAQIFANAVLAVPRSRQSYNAIGDAIAHAAALIAAAPYRANERVIDVAGDGPDMRSIIAAPDARDAAVAQGITINGLAIEIAPVTRGNEPLHVHYERNVMGGPGAFVMVAETRRDFARALRAKMLREIA
;
A
#
# COMPACT_ATOMS: atom_id res chain seq x y z
N MET A 1 -16.72 -22.83 24.46
CA MET A 1 -15.94 -21.67 24.96
C MET A 1 -14.50 -21.86 24.54
N THR A 2 -14.13 -21.41 23.34
CA THR A 2 -12.79 -21.63 22.79
C THR A 2 -12.10 -20.27 22.67
N ARG A 3 -11.16 -20.00 23.55
CA ARG A 3 -10.31 -18.79 23.54
C ARG A 3 -9.43 -18.82 22.28
N ARG A 4 -9.70 -17.97 21.32
CA ARG A 4 -8.73 -17.66 20.26
C ARG A 4 -7.60 -16.83 20.86
N SER A 5 -6.45 -17.46 21.03
CA SER A 5 -5.22 -16.79 21.42
C SER A 5 -4.75 -15.89 20.27
N TYR A 6 -4.74 -14.59 20.50
CA TYR A 6 -4.03 -13.64 19.66
C TYR A 6 -2.54 -13.92 19.81
N ARG A 7 -1.94 -14.57 18.82
CA ARG A 7 -0.49 -14.59 18.70
C ARG A 7 -0.05 -13.22 18.19
N SER A 8 0.51 -12.42 19.08
CA SER A 8 1.24 -11.22 18.70
C SER A 8 2.27 -11.59 17.64
N CYS A 9 2.19 -10.97 16.47
CA CYS A 9 3.20 -11.10 15.42
C CYS A 9 4.51 -10.55 15.96
N ARG A 10 5.37 -11.44 16.47
CA ARG A 10 6.70 -11.07 16.94
C ARG A 10 7.58 -10.82 15.72
N ARG A 11 8.09 -9.59 15.65
CA ARG A 11 9.07 -9.05 14.71
C ARG A 11 8.61 -9.01 13.25
N ALA A 12 7.78 -8.00 12.94
CA ALA A 12 7.87 -7.40 11.63
C ALA A 12 9.35 -7.03 11.37
N ARG A 13 9.91 -7.53 10.29
CA ARG A 13 11.22 -7.06 9.81
C ARG A 13 11.11 -5.53 9.75
N ARG A 14 12.19 -4.82 10.13
CA ARG A 14 12.22 -3.38 10.36
C ARG A 14 11.46 -2.64 9.26
N GLY A 15 10.28 -2.08 9.58
CA GLY A 15 9.60 -1.11 8.74
C GLY A 15 8.14 -1.38 8.37
N ALA A 16 7.66 -2.62 8.18
CA ALA A 16 6.27 -2.90 7.82
C ALA A 16 5.50 -3.51 8.99
N ALA A 17 4.27 -3.02 9.23
CA ALA A 17 3.36 -3.55 10.23
C ALA A 17 1.93 -3.61 9.67
N LEU A 18 1.23 -4.73 9.90
CA LEU A 18 -0.19 -4.82 9.67
C LEU A 18 -0.92 -4.02 10.76
N VAL A 19 -1.59 -2.96 10.37
CA VAL A 19 -2.28 -2.04 11.30
C VAL A 19 -3.78 -2.25 11.33
N VAL A 20 -4.37 -2.74 10.24
CA VAL A 20 -5.77 -3.15 10.12
C VAL A 20 -5.80 -4.48 9.41
N ASP A 21 -6.50 -5.45 9.96
CA ASP A 21 -6.65 -6.78 9.35
C ASP A 21 -7.68 -6.77 8.21
N TRP A 22 -7.81 -7.89 7.52
CA TRP A 22 -8.75 -8.06 6.41
C TRP A 22 -10.18 -7.72 6.81
N HIS A 23 -10.83 -6.90 5.98
CA HIS A 23 -12.24 -6.54 6.11
C HIS A 23 -12.95 -6.81 4.79
N ARG A 24 -14.15 -7.40 4.89
CA ARG A 24 -15.04 -7.49 3.74
C ARG A 24 -15.89 -6.23 3.68
N VAL A 25 -15.76 -5.48 2.59
CA VAL A 25 -16.55 -4.28 2.33
C VAL A 25 -17.53 -4.60 1.21
N GLY A 26 -18.83 -4.61 1.51
CA GLY A 26 -19.89 -4.89 0.54
C GLY A 26 -21.01 -3.85 0.54
N ASP A 27 -21.01 -2.95 1.52
CA ASP A 27 -22.02 -1.90 1.69
C ASP A 27 -21.47 -0.71 2.48
N ALA A 28 -22.28 0.33 2.64
CA ALA A 28 -21.88 1.53 3.38
C ALA A 28 -21.58 1.26 4.86
N ALA A 29 -22.27 0.33 5.49
CA ALA A 29 -22.06 0.01 6.91
C ALA A 29 -20.70 -0.67 7.12
N SER A 30 -20.37 -1.67 6.32
CA SER A 30 -19.07 -2.35 6.36
C SER A 30 -17.92 -1.42 5.96
N ALA A 31 -18.13 -0.51 5.01
CA ALA A 31 -17.17 0.54 4.66
C ALA A 31 -16.90 1.47 5.85
N GLN A 32 -17.94 1.87 6.60
CA GLN A 32 -17.79 2.71 7.79
C GLN A 32 -17.04 1.98 8.91
N ILE A 33 -17.28 0.69 9.11
CA ILE A 33 -16.53 -0.13 10.08
C ILE A 33 -15.04 -0.15 9.72
N PHE A 34 -14.70 -0.39 8.46
CA PHE A 34 -13.32 -0.34 7.99
C PHE A 34 -12.68 1.04 8.18
N ALA A 35 -13.39 2.11 7.79
CA ALA A 35 -12.91 3.47 7.98
C ALA A 35 -12.61 3.80 9.45
N ASN A 36 -13.50 3.40 10.36
CA ASN A 36 -13.31 3.58 11.80
C ASN A 36 -12.08 2.79 12.31
N ALA A 37 -11.87 1.57 11.81
CA ALA A 37 -10.70 0.78 12.16
C ALA A 37 -9.40 1.48 11.73
N VAL A 38 -9.35 2.04 10.52
CA VAL A 38 -8.21 2.82 10.03
C VAL A 38 -7.97 4.07 10.86
N LEU A 39 -9.04 4.81 11.21
CA LEU A 39 -8.94 6.04 12.02
C LEU A 39 -8.47 5.77 13.46
N ALA A 40 -8.74 4.59 14.00
CA ALA A 40 -8.33 4.20 15.36
C ALA A 40 -6.83 3.83 15.45
N VAL A 41 -6.14 3.65 14.33
CA VAL A 41 -4.73 3.28 14.31
C VAL A 41 -3.86 4.45 14.78
N PRO A 42 -2.98 4.25 15.78
CA PRO A 42 -2.03 5.28 16.18
C PRO A 42 -1.08 5.62 15.02
N ARG A 43 -0.82 6.90 14.82
CA ARG A 43 0.13 7.34 13.79
C ARG A 43 1.53 6.81 14.09
N SER A 44 2.16 6.22 13.09
CA SER A 44 3.56 5.86 13.15
C SER A 44 4.45 7.10 13.31
N ARG A 45 5.52 6.94 14.08
CA ARG A 45 6.59 7.97 14.19
C ARG A 45 7.76 7.68 13.24
N GLN A 46 7.60 6.71 12.34
CA GLN A 46 8.61 6.40 11.33
C GLN A 46 8.70 7.56 10.32
N SER A 47 9.93 7.91 9.97
CA SER A 47 10.24 9.04 9.07
C SER A 47 10.85 8.62 7.74
N TYR A 48 10.85 7.32 7.45
CA TYR A 48 11.44 6.78 6.24
C TYR A 48 10.46 5.88 5.50
N ASN A 49 10.52 5.94 4.18
CA ASN A 49 9.77 5.04 3.30
C ASN A 49 10.61 3.76 3.07
N ALA A 50 9.99 2.62 3.28
CA ALA A 50 10.51 1.28 2.98
C ALA A 50 9.52 0.57 2.06
N ILE A 51 9.41 1.06 0.81
CA ILE A 51 8.37 0.66 -0.15
C ILE A 51 8.55 -0.80 -0.56
N GLY A 52 9.77 -1.21 -0.87
CA GLY A 52 10.05 -2.59 -1.27
C GLY A 52 9.70 -3.60 -0.18
N ASP A 53 10.10 -3.32 1.07
CA ASP A 53 9.74 -4.19 2.22
C ASP A 53 8.22 -4.19 2.46
N ALA A 54 7.53 -3.05 2.24
CA ALA A 54 6.08 -2.96 2.37
C ALA A 54 5.36 -3.79 1.29
N ILE A 55 5.81 -3.73 0.03
CA ILE A 55 5.27 -4.55 -1.07
C ILE A 55 5.48 -6.04 -0.77
N ALA A 56 6.68 -6.46 -0.38
CA ALA A 56 6.97 -7.85 -0.05
C ALA A 56 6.12 -8.35 1.13
N HIS A 57 5.90 -7.49 2.14
CA HIS A 57 5.02 -7.81 3.28
C HIS A 57 3.55 -7.94 2.85
N ALA A 58 3.05 -7.00 2.03
CA ALA A 58 1.68 -7.04 1.51
C ALA A 58 1.42 -8.27 0.63
N ALA A 59 2.37 -8.63 -0.24
CA ALA A 59 2.29 -9.84 -1.06
C ALA A 59 2.20 -11.11 -0.19
N ALA A 60 2.98 -11.19 0.88
CA ALA A 60 2.90 -12.30 1.83
C ALA A 60 1.56 -12.34 2.58
N LEU A 61 0.98 -11.19 2.93
CA LEU A 61 -0.36 -11.11 3.53
C LEU A 61 -1.44 -11.57 2.54
N ILE A 62 -1.36 -11.17 1.26
CA ILE A 62 -2.28 -11.62 0.21
C ILE A 62 -2.18 -13.14 0.03
N ALA A 63 -0.98 -13.70 0.00
CA ALA A 63 -0.78 -15.15 -0.13
C ALA A 63 -1.35 -15.94 1.06
N ALA A 64 -1.34 -15.36 2.26
CA ALA A 64 -1.89 -15.96 3.48
C ALA A 64 -3.36 -15.60 3.75
N ALA A 65 -4.00 -14.80 2.88
CA ALA A 65 -5.36 -14.33 3.09
C ALA A 65 -6.36 -15.51 3.12
N PRO A 66 -7.36 -15.48 4.02
CA PRO A 66 -8.38 -16.53 4.10
C PRO A 66 -9.42 -16.44 2.98
N TYR A 67 -9.25 -15.50 2.05
CA TYR A 67 -10.17 -15.23 0.97
C TYR A 67 -9.57 -15.59 -0.38
N ARG A 68 -10.42 -16.03 -1.31
CA ARG A 68 -10.07 -16.15 -2.73
C ARG A 68 -10.58 -14.91 -3.45
N ALA A 69 -9.74 -14.30 -4.27
CA ALA A 69 -10.09 -13.16 -5.10
C ALA A 69 -9.62 -13.41 -6.54
N ASN A 70 -10.41 -12.96 -7.51
CA ASN A 70 -10.04 -12.99 -8.92
C ASN A 70 -8.94 -11.96 -9.21
N GLU A 71 -8.99 -10.83 -8.51
CA GLU A 71 -8.02 -9.76 -8.60
C GLU A 71 -7.33 -9.55 -7.26
N ARG A 72 -6.04 -9.32 -7.31
CA ARG A 72 -5.21 -9.06 -6.15
C ARG A 72 -4.42 -7.79 -6.41
N VAL A 73 -4.66 -6.78 -5.59
CA VAL A 73 -4.09 -5.45 -5.77
C VAL A 73 -3.37 -5.01 -4.50
N ILE A 74 -2.21 -4.42 -4.67
CA ILE A 74 -1.49 -3.67 -3.62
C ILE A 74 -1.53 -2.20 -3.99
N ASP A 75 -2.01 -1.38 -3.07
CA ASP A 75 -2.00 0.07 -3.19
C ASP A 75 -0.89 0.67 -2.38
N VAL A 76 0.04 1.36 -3.05
CA VAL A 76 1.14 2.06 -2.42
C VAL A 76 0.88 3.56 -2.46
N ALA A 77 0.67 4.17 -1.30
CA ALA A 77 0.55 5.63 -1.17
C ALA A 77 1.70 6.17 -0.34
N GLY A 78 2.38 7.21 -0.82
CA GLY A 78 3.48 7.81 -0.08
C GLY A 78 3.94 9.15 -0.65
N ASP A 79 4.74 9.86 0.15
CA ASP A 79 5.23 11.22 -0.11
C ASP A 79 6.75 11.27 -0.36
N GLY A 80 7.36 10.13 -0.67
CA GLY A 80 8.78 10.04 -0.98
C GLY A 80 9.18 8.69 -1.62
N PRO A 81 10.40 8.61 -2.15
CA PRO A 81 10.94 7.40 -2.75
C PRO A 81 11.27 6.33 -1.70
N ASP A 82 11.56 5.13 -2.18
CA ASP A 82 12.08 4.06 -1.32
C ASP A 82 13.47 4.44 -0.78
N MET A 83 13.64 4.40 0.53
CA MET A 83 14.87 4.86 1.19
C MET A 83 15.50 3.82 2.13
N ARG A 84 14.74 2.90 2.66
CA ARG A 84 15.18 2.03 3.77
C ARG A 84 14.78 0.57 3.61
N SER A 85 14.31 0.17 2.44
CA SER A 85 14.00 -1.23 2.16
C SER A 85 15.26 -2.09 2.16
N ILE A 86 15.13 -3.30 2.67
CA ILE A 86 16.13 -4.37 2.52
C ILE A 86 16.01 -4.97 1.11
N ILE A 87 14.76 -5.14 0.65
CA ILE A 87 14.43 -5.58 -0.70
C ILE A 87 14.14 -4.32 -1.52
N ALA A 88 14.87 -4.08 -2.60
CA ALA A 88 14.62 -2.93 -3.45
C ALA A 88 13.19 -2.93 -4.01
N ALA A 89 12.58 -1.75 -4.14
CA ALA A 89 11.19 -1.66 -4.59
C ALA A 89 10.94 -2.33 -5.95
N PRO A 90 11.81 -2.21 -6.97
CA PRO A 90 11.64 -2.94 -8.23
C PRO A 90 11.64 -4.47 -8.05
N ASP A 91 12.52 -5.00 -7.22
CA ASP A 91 12.62 -6.44 -7.00
C ASP A 91 11.38 -6.99 -6.29
N ALA A 92 10.89 -6.26 -5.28
CA ALA A 92 9.67 -6.62 -4.56
C ALA A 92 8.43 -6.53 -5.47
N ARG A 93 8.37 -5.50 -6.33
CA ARG A 93 7.33 -5.35 -7.35
C ARG A 93 7.33 -6.53 -8.31
N ASP A 94 8.47 -6.86 -8.90
CA ASP A 94 8.57 -7.93 -9.89
C ASP A 94 8.20 -9.28 -9.29
N ALA A 95 8.63 -9.54 -8.05
CA ALA A 95 8.25 -10.74 -7.32
C ALA A 95 6.73 -10.81 -7.02
N ALA A 96 6.07 -9.70 -6.73
CA ALA A 96 4.63 -9.64 -6.53
C ALA A 96 3.85 -9.81 -7.83
N VAL A 97 4.31 -9.17 -8.92
CA VAL A 97 3.72 -9.28 -10.26
C VAL A 97 3.82 -10.73 -10.77
N ALA A 98 4.93 -11.42 -10.54
CA ALA A 98 5.09 -12.84 -10.87
C ALA A 98 4.08 -13.74 -10.13
N GLN A 99 3.54 -13.28 -9.00
CA GLN A 99 2.46 -13.96 -8.27
C GLN A 99 1.05 -13.54 -8.75
N GLY A 100 0.94 -12.74 -9.80
CA GLY A 100 -0.31 -12.22 -10.35
C GLY A 100 -0.94 -11.13 -9.49
N ILE A 101 -0.13 -10.32 -8.82
CA ILE A 101 -0.57 -9.17 -8.04
C ILE A 101 -0.31 -7.91 -8.85
N THR A 102 -1.31 -7.05 -8.97
CA THR A 102 -1.15 -5.70 -9.56
C THR A 102 -0.79 -4.72 -8.45
N ILE A 103 0.12 -3.79 -8.75
CA ILE A 103 0.55 -2.76 -7.81
C ILE A 103 0.27 -1.39 -8.40
N ASN A 104 -0.63 -0.65 -7.75
CA ASN A 104 -0.96 0.73 -8.08
C ASN A 104 -0.25 1.71 -7.14
N GLY A 105 0.01 2.92 -7.63
CA GLY A 105 0.65 3.99 -6.87
C GLY A 105 -0.23 5.22 -6.67
N LEU A 106 -0.07 5.87 -5.51
CA LEU A 106 -0.53 7.23 -5.27
C LEU A 106 0.65 8.06 -4.76
N ALA A 107 1.26 8.83 -5.64
CA ALA A 107 2.36 9.72 -5.31
C ALA A 107 1.84 11.04 -4.73
N ILE A 108 2.24 11.37 -3.50
CA ILE A 108 1.88 12.63 -2.84
C ILE A 108 3.05 13.60 -3.03
N GLU A 109 2.93 14.49 -4.01
CA GLU A 109 4.02 15.38 -4.43
C GLU A 109 4.08 16.62 -3.55
N ILE A 110 4.80 16.52 -2.42
CA ILE A 110 5.04 17.67 -1.52
C ILE A 110 6.26 18.50 -1.94
N ALA A 111 7.04 18.02 -2.90
CA ALA A 111 8.19 18.70 -3.47
C ALA A 111 8.21 18.45 -4.99
N PRO A 112 8.71 19.40 -5.79
CA PRO A 112 8.70 19.29 -7.26
C PRO A 112 9.54 18.11 -7.78
N VAL A 113 10.59 17.75 -7.07
CA VAL A 113 11.44 16.60 -7.40
C VAL A 113 11.93 15.88 -6.14
N THR A 114 12.22 14.61 -6.27
CA THR A 114 12.88 13.81 -5.23
C THR A 114 14.39 14.13 -5.19
N ARG A 115 15.11 13.54 -4.22
CA ARG A 115 16.58 13.63 -4.18
C ARG A 115 17.26 13.02 -5.43
N GLY A 116 16.56 12.15 -6.17
CA GLY A 116 17.00 11.62 -7.45
C GLY A 116 16.78 12.57 -8.63
N ASN A 117 16.37 13.82 -8.39
CA ASN A 117 16.09 14.87 -9.39
C ASN A 117 14.99 14.46 -10.40
N GLU A 118 14.06 13.63 -9.97
CA GLU A 118 12.88 13.25 -10.75
C GLU A 118 11.60 13.48 -9.95
N PRO A 119 10.45 13.78 -10.58
CA PRO A 119 9.16 13.84 -9.91
C PRO A 119 8.83 12.49 -9.23
N LEU A 120 8.10 12.54 -8.11
CA LEU A 120 7.82 11.33 -7.34
C LEU A 120 6.96 10.33 -8.12
N HIS A 121 5.99 10.80 -8.92
CA HIS A 121 5.19 9.92 -9.76
C HIS A 121 6.04 9.15 -10.78
N VAL A 122 7.06 9.79 -11.39
CA VAL A 122 7.99 9.11 -12.30
C VAL A 122 8.79 8.02 -11.58
N HIS A 123 9.21 8.29 -10.33
CA HIS A 123 9.84 7.27 -9.50
C HIS A 123 8.89 6.08 -9.23
N TYR A 124 7.61 6.37 -8.95
CA TYR A 124 6.61 5.33 -8.70
C TYR A 124 6.29 4.52 -9.96
N GLU A 125 6.17 5.18 -11.11
CA GLU A 125 5.97 4.51 -12.40
C GLU A 125 7.11 3.54 -12.74
N ARG A 126 8.35 3.96 -12.49
CA ARG A 126 9.53 3.17 -12.82
C ARG A 126 9.80 2.05 -11.83
N ASN A 127 9.61 2.30 -10.53
CA ASN A 127 10.15 1.45 -9.48
C ASN A 127 9.09 0.75 -8.62
N VAL A 128 7.84 1.22 -8.62
CA VAL A 128 6.81 0.77 -7.68
C VAL A 128 5.65 0.09 -8.38
N MET A 129 5.04 0.74 -9.36
CA MET A 129 3.87 0.17 -10.04
C MET A 129 4.25 -1.02 -10.92
N GLY A 130 3.35 -1.98 -11.07
CA GLY A 130 3.55 -3.14 -11.93
C GLY A 130 2.34 -4.05 -12.00
N GLY A 131 2.32 -4.89 -13.02
CA GLY A 131 1.23 -5.81 -13.31
C GLY A 131 0.23 -5.26 -14.32
N PRO A 132 -0.72 -6.12 -14.79
CA PRO A 132 -1.69 -5.73 -15.81
C PRO A 132 -2.59 -4.58 -15.33
N GLY A 133 -2.70 -3.53 -16.15
CA GLY A 133 -3.56 -2.38 -15.84
C GLY A 133 -3.07 -1.48 -14.71
N ALA A 134 -1.85 -1.69 -14.19
CA ALA A 134 -1.27 -0.87 -13.14
C ALA A 134 -1.19 0.60 -13.54
N PHE A 135 -1.33 1.49 -12.57
CA PHE A 135 -1.26 2.92 -12.79
C PHE A 135 -0.73 3.67 -11.57
N VAL A 136 -0.25 4.87 -11.80
CA VAL A 136 0.08 5.84 -10.75
C VAL A 136 -0.87 7.02 -10.85
N MET A 137 -1.35 7.49 -9.71
CA MET A 137 -2.04 8.77 -9.58
C MET A 137 -1.22 9.74 -8.73
N VAL A 138 -1.44 11.03 -8.97
CA VAL A 138 -0.74 12.11 -8.26
C VAL A 138 -1.72 12.85 -7.37
N ALA A 139 -1.32 13.07 -6.12
CA ALA A 139 -1.88 14.10 -5.26
C ALA A 139 -0.87 15.26 -5.22
N GLU A 140 -1.21 16.39 -5.80
CA GLU A 140 -0.30 17.55 -5.91
C GLU A 140 0.06 18.16 -4.55
N THR A 141 -0.77 17.93 -3.57
CA THR A 141 -0.56 18.39 -2.19
C THR A 141 -1.16 17.39 -1.20
N ARG A 142 -0.76 17.50 0.08
CA ARG A 142 -1.45 16.74 1.15
C ARG A 142 -2.93 17.07 1.30
N ARG A 143 -3.36 18.26 0.90
CA ARG A 143 -4.78 18.66 0.91
C ARG A 143 -5.57 17.99 -0.20
N ASP A 144 -4.91 17.70 -1.31
CA ASP A 144 -5.48 17.02 -2.46
C ASP A 144 -5.59 15.50 -2.29
N PHE A 145 -4.93 14.95 -1.28
CA PHE A 145 -4.84 13.51 -1.05
C PHE A 145 -6.21 12.80 -1.04
N ALA A 146 -7.18 13.35 -0.31
CA ALA A 146 -8.49 12.71 -0.20
C ALA A 146 -9.23 12.63 -1.54
N ARG A 147 -9.12 13.68 -2.38
CA ARG A 147 -9.68 13.71 -3.73
C ARG A 147 -8.99 12.68 -4.63
N ALA A 148 -7.66 12.68 -4.63
CA ALA A 148 -6.86 11.77 -5.45
C ALA A 148 -7.08 10.31 -5.02
N LEU A 149 -7.12 10.01 -3.73
CA LEU A 149 -7.42 8.68 -3.20
C LEU A 149 -8.80 8.20 -3.63
N ARG A 150 -9.83 9.05 -3.51
CA ARG A 150 -11.18 8.71 -3.96
C ARG A 150 -11.23 8.41 -5.46
N ALA A 151 -10.59 9.23 -6.30
CA ALA A 151 -10.53 9.01 -7.73
C ALA A 151 -9.80 7.70 -8.08
N LYS A 152 -8.72 7.40 -7.35
CA LYS A 152 -7.97 6.14 -7.47
C LYS A 152 -8.86 4.93 -7.16
N MET A 153 -9.54 4.93 -6.02
CA MET A 153 -10.43 3.84 -5.62
C MET A 153 -11.57 3.62 -6.63
N LEU A 154 -12.16 4.70 -7.16
CA LEU A 154 -13.20 4.59 -8.19
C LEU A 154 -12.68 3.94 -9.48
N ARG A 155 -11.43 4.23 -9.86
CA ARG A 155 -10.81 3.61 -11.04
C ARG A 155 -10.54 2.11 -10.86
N GLU A 156 -10.32 1.67 -9.64
CA GLU A 156 -10.02 0.27 -9.32
C GLU A 156 -11.25 -0.63 -9.28
N ILE A 157 -12.43 -0.06 -9.02
CA ILE A 157 -13.67 -0.82 -8.90
C ILE A 157 -14.60 -0.64 -10.12
N ALA A 158 -14.23 0.17 -11.09
CA ALA A 158 -14.97 0.38 -12.33
C ALA A 158 -14.63 -0.67 -13.38
#